data_42e2396012fcfbaae29dbe1deda1a295
#
_entry.id   42e2396012fcfbaae29dbe1deda1a295
#
_cell.length_a   1.000
_cell.length_b   1.000
_cell.length_c   1.000
_cell.angle_alpha   90.00
_cell.angle_beta   90.00
_cell.angle_gamma   90.00
#
_symmetry.space_group_name_H-M   'P 1'
#
loop_
_entity.id
_entity.type
_entity.pdbx_description
1 polymer ?
#
loop_
_entity_poly.entity_id
_entity_poly.type
_entity_poly.pdbx_seq_one_letter_code
_entity_poly.pdbx_strand_id
1 'polypeptide(L)'
;GDLVWAKDQTSGRGQRENKWESDSENSLTFSIYKDFKGIRVPSPFLISAVISLGIIEALEALQIPNLAIKWPNDILSGDQKIGGILIENFFYSGKLKTAVIGIGLNISQEAFDYAPFAASLKQVSGKHFTVNQVLEVLLPFLENALYTADFNEPKRLLDRYQSKLWKRNKTTSFLEAGEIIAATPLGVTLEGKLIL
;
A
#
# COMPACT_ATOMS: atom_id res chain seq x y z
N GLY A 1 13.22 -7.95 10.47
CA GLY A 1 13.41 -7.93 9.01
C GLY A 1 14.46 -6.90 8.63
N ASP A 2 15.01 -7.02 7.44
CA ASP A 2 15.97 -6.06 6.92
C ASP A 2 15.26 -5.02 6.08
N LEU A 3 15.72 -3.77 6.13
CA LEU A 3 15.19 -2.67 5.34
C LEU A 3 16.27 -2.16 4.38
N VAL A 4 15.89 -1.98 3.13
CA VAL A 4 16.71 -1.34 2.11
C VAL A 4 16.00 -0.09 1.60
N TRP A 5 16.59 1.06 1.82
CA TRP A 5 16.10 2.34 1.31
C TRP A 5 16.89 2.75 0.06
N ALA A 6 16.16 2.97 -1.04
CA ALA A 6 16.71 3.52 -2.27
C ALA A 6 16.49 5.04 -2.30
N LYS A 7 17.58 5.81 -2.22
CA LYS A 7 17.51 7.28 -2.32
C LYS A 7 17.16 7.72 -3.74
N ASP A 8 17.61 6.97 -4.73
CA ASP A 8 17.31 7.20 -6.14
C ASP A 8 16.91 5.87 -6.79
N GLN A 9 15.86 5.88 -7.58
CA GLN A 9 15.34 4.70 -8.26
C GLN A 9 15.18 4.99 -9.76
N THR A 10 16.14 4.53 -10.56
CA THR A 10 16.19 4.76 -12.00
C THR A 10 15.20 3.91 -12.80
N SER A 11 14.68 2.83 -12.22
CA SER A 11 13.76 1.88 -12.87
C SER A 11 12.74 1.33 -11.89
N GLY A 12 11.90 2.24 -11.33
CA GLY A 12 10.86 1.87 -10.37
C GLY A 12 9.80 0.96 -10.96
N ARG A 13 9.47 -0.12 -10.24
CA ARG A 13 8.46 -1.10 -10.66
C ARG A 13 7.19 -0.96 -9.82
N GLY A 14 6.04 -0.94 -10.49
CA GLY A 14 4.73 -1.13 -9.90
C GLY A 14 4.20 -2.54 -10.12
N GLN A 15 2.90 -2.75 -9.86
CA GLN A 15 2.25 -4.03 -10.19
C GLN A 15 2.11 -4.22 -11.71
N ARG A 16 2.26 -5.46 -12.19
CA ARG A 16 2.22 -5.86 -13.59
C ARG A 16 3.28 -5.09 -14.39
N GLU A 17 2.88 -4.35 -15.42
CA GLU A 17 3.76 -3.57 -16.30
C GLU A 17 3.84 -2.08 -15.91
N ASN A 18 3.20 -1.68 -14.80
CA ASN A 18 3.20 -0.29 -14.36
C ASN A 18 4.58 0.10 -13.83
N LYS A 19 4.97 1.33 -14.12
CA LYS A 19 6.18 1.95 -13.56
C LYS A 19 5.83 2.70 -12.27
N TRP A 20 6.79 2.75 -11.37
CA TRP A 20 6.77 3.66 -10.23
C TRP A 20 7.68 4.85 -10.54
N GLU A 21 7.11 6.04 -10.52
CA GLU A 21 7.83 7.30 -10.70
C GLU A 21 8.25 7.82 -9.34
N SER A 22 9.54 8.12 -9.18
CA SER A 22 10.08 8.66 -7.94
C SER A 22 11.08 9.76 -8.23
N ASP A 23 11.08 10.76 -7.37
CA ASP A 23 12.05 11.84 -7.32
C ASP A 23 12.92 11.65 -6.08
N SER A 24 14.24 11.65 -6.26
CA SER A 24 15.22 11.20 -5.24
C SER A 24 15.11 11.92 -3.88
N GLU A 25 14.70 13.19 -3.86
CA GLU A 25 14.57 13.98 -2.64
C GLU A 25 13.12 14.14 -2.16
N ASN A 26 12.16 13.83 -3.03
CA ASN A 26 10.74 14.13 -2.83
C ASN A 26 9.86 12.88 -2.76
N SER A 27 10.44 11.70 -2.93
CA SER A 27 9.74 10.41 -2.82
C SER A 27 10.46 9.47 -1.85
N LEU A 28 9.71 8.75 -1.06
CA LEU A 28 10.23 7.69 -0.19
C LEU A 28 10.03 6.35 -0.88
N THR A 29 11.12 5.63 -1.17
CA THR A 29 11.09 4.30 -1.78
C THR A 29 11.98 3.34 -1.02
N PHE A 30 11.41 2.31 -0.43
CA PHE A 30 12.16 1.32 0.32
C PHE A 30 11.51 -0.06 0.23
N SER A 31 12.27 -1.07 0.60
CA SER A 31 11.79 -2.45 0.69
C SER A 31 12.10 -3.05 2.04
N ILE A 32 11.18 -3.85 2.56
CA ILE A 32 11.35 -4.66 3.78
C ILE A 32 11.42 -6.12 3.37
N TYR A 33 12.46 -6.82 3.80
CA TYR A 33 12.52 -8.28 3.75
C TYR A 33 11.91 -8.86 5.02
N LYS A 34 10.92 -9.72 4.88
CA LYS A 34 10.25 -10.41 5.99
C LYS A 34 10.36 -11.92 5.85
N ASP A 35 10.97 -12.58 6.84
CA ASP A 35 10.91 -14.03 7.02
C ASP A 35 9.76 -14.35 8.00
N PHE A 36 8.84 -15.19 7.57
CA PHE A 36 7.68 -15.60 8.38
C PHE A 36 7.98 -16.72 9.38
N LYS A 37 9.17 -17.35 9.33
CA LYS A 37 9.68 -18.31 10.35
C LYS A 37 8.64 -19.35 10.81
N GLY A 38 7.90 -19.91 9.86
CA GLY A 38 6.86 -20.90 10.16
C GLY A 38 5.50 -20.35 10.56
N ILE A 39 5.32 -19.03 10.61
CA ILE A 39 4.00 -18.41 10.75
C ILE A 39 3.14 -18.83 9.55
N ARG A 40 1.96 -19.38 9.83
CA ARG A 40 1.00 -19.73 8.78
C ARG A 40 0.26 -18.48 8.35
N VAL A 41 0.49 -18.03 7.12
CA VAL A 41 -0.28 -16.97 6.49
C VAL A 41 -1.32 -17.61 5.57
N PRO A 42 -2.62 -17.57 5.88
CA PRO A 42 -3.66 -18.27 5.12
C PRO A 42 -3.78 -17.80 3.66
N SER A 43 -3.48 -16.52 3.42
CA SER A 43 -3.45 -15.94 2.08
C SER A 43 -2.37 -14.86 2.01
N PRO A 44 -1.58 -14.80 0.91
CA PRO A 44 -0.59 -13.75 0.69
C PRO A 44 -1.21 -12.33 0.69
N PHE A 45 -2.47 -12.19 0.32
CA PHE A 45 -3.18 -10.92 0.34
C PHE A 45 -3.25 -10.30 1.75
N LEU A 46 -3.27 -11.12 2.79
CA LEU A 46 -3.27 -10.62 4.17
C LEU A 46 -2.01 -9.80 4.50
N ILE A 47 -0.89 -10.06 3.83
CA ILE A 47 0.31 -9.22 4.00
C ILE A 47 0.05 -7.83 3.42
N SER A 48 -0.56 -7.76 2.22
CA SER A 48 -0.95 -6.48 1.62
C SER A 48 -1.92 -5.72 2.53
N ALA A 49 -2.90 -6.41 3.13
CA ALA A 49 -3.85 -5.80 4.05
C ALA A 49 -3.16 -5.24 5.31
N VAL A 50 -2.27 -6.02 5.92
CA VAL A 50 -1.49 -5.60 7.11
C VAL A 50 -0.63 -4.38 6.81
N ILE A 51 0.12 -4.40 5.70
CA ILE A 51 1.00 -3.30 5.30
C ILE A 51 0.20 -2.04 4.97
N SER A 52 -0.90 -2.19 4.20
CA SER A 52 -1.77 -1.05 3.88
C SER A 52 -2.33 -0.39 5.14
N LEU A 53 -2.77 -1.19 6.12
CA LEU A 53 -3.28 -0.67 7.40
C LEU A 53 -2.17 0.04 8.19
N GLY A 54 -0.95 -0.52 8.26
CA GLY A 54 0.18 0.12 8.92
C GLY A 54 0.56 1.47 8.29
N ILE A 55 0.53 1.55 6.94
CA ILE A 55 0.75 2.81 6.23
C ILE A 55 -0.37 3.82 6.55
N ILE A 56 -1.63 3.41 6.50
CA ILE A 56 -2.77 4.29 6.84
C ILE A 56 -2.61 4.84 8.26
N GLU A 57 -2.33 4.00 9.26
CA GLU A 57 -2.16 4.41 10.65
C GLU A 57 -1.00 5.42 10.83
N ALA A 58 0.12 5.20 10.14
CA ALA A 58 1.25 6.15 10.16
C ALA A 58 0.88 7.49 9.51
N LEU A 59 0.17 7.47 8.38
CA LEU A 59 -0.26 8.69 7.70
C LEU A 59 -1.36 9.42 8.46
N GLU A 60 -2.22 8.72 9.21
CA GLU A 60 -3.16 9.31 10.17
C GLU A 60 -2.42 10.04 11.29
N ALA A 61 -1.34 9.47 11.82
CA ALA A 61 -0.48 10.14 12.83
C ALA A 61 0.18 11.42 12.28
N LEU A 62 0.48 11.46 10.98
CA LEU A 62 0.94 12.67 10.28
C LEU A 62 -0.22 13.64 9.93
N GLN A 63 -1.46 13.27 10.26
CA GLN A 63 -2.67 14.02 9.97
C GLN A 63 -2.88 14.26 8.46
N ILE A 64 -2.58 13.26 7.63
CA ILE A 64 -2.92 13.28 6.21
C ILE A 64 -4.43 13.05 6.07
N PRO A 65 -5.16 13.89 5.32
CA PRO A 65 -6.62 13.82 5.25
C PRO A 65 -7.12 12.70 4.31
N ASN A 66 -8.38 12.29 4.51
CA ASN A 66 -9.17 11.48 3.58
C ASN A 66 -8.47 10.20 3.09
N LEU A 67 -7.78 9.51 3.98
CA LEU A 67 -7.01 8.31 3.67
C LEU A 67 -7.91 7.14 3.31
N ALA A 68 -7.56 6.42 2.24
CA ALA A 68 -8.25 5.23 1.79
C ALA A 68 -7.27 4.26 1.10
N ILE A 69 -7.66 3.00 1.03
CA ILE A 69 -6.93 1.94 0.32
C ILE A 69 -7.68 1.64 -0.98
N LYS A 70 -7.10 1.92 -2.13
CA LYS A 70 -7.63 1.49 -3.41
C LYS A 70 -7.04 0.12 -3.76
N TRP A 71 -7.94 -0.87 -3.81
CA TRP A 71 -7.56 -2.22 -4.22
C TRP A 71 -6.88 -2.20 -5.61
N PRO A 72 -5.81 -3.02 -5.82
CA PRO A 72 -5.26 -3.97 -4.85
C PRO A 72 -4.17 -3.42 -3.92
N ASN A 73 -3.55 -2.26 -4.20
CA ASN A 73 -2.27 -1.90 -3.60
C ASN A 73 -1.96 -0.40 -3.54
N ASP A 74 -2.92 0.47 -3.82
CA ASP A 74 -2.70 1.92 -3.80
C ASP A 74 -3.18 2.54 -2.49
N ILE A 75 -2.42 3.51 -2.01
CA ILE A 75 -2.79 4.38 -0.89
C ILE A 75 -3.25 5.72 -1.46
N LEU A 76 -4.44 6.14 -1.08
CA LEU A 76 -5.04 7.37 -1.55
C LEU A 76 -5.25 8.38 -0.42
N SER A 77 -5.29 9.66 -0.81
CA SER A 77 -5.93 10.75 -0.06
C SER A 77 -7.03 11.34 -0.95
N GLY A 78 -8.28 11.16 -0.53
CA GLY A 78 -9.42 11.40 -1.42
C GLY A 78 -9.41 10.48 -2.63
N ASP A 79 -9.34 11.05 -3.82
CA ASP A 79 -9.24 10.32 -5.09
C ASP A 79 -7.82 10.35 -5.69
N GLN A 80 -6.84 10.92 -4.97
CA GLN A 80 -5.46 11.08 -5.42
C GLN A 80 -4.56 10.00 -4.83
N LYS A 81 -3.75 9.35 -5.67
CA LYS A 81 -2.78 8.34 -5.26
C LYS A 81 -1.55 9.00 -4.64
N ILE A 82 -1.31 8.71 -3.37
CA ILE A 82 -0.16 9.22 -2.61
C ILE A 82 0.91 8.15 -2.36
N GLY A 83 0.60 6.88 -2.65
CA GLY A 83 1.55 5.80 -2.47
C GLY A 83 1.09 4.50 -3.12
N GLY A 84 2.01 3.53 -3.13
CA GLY A 84 1.78 2.19 -3.66
C GLY A 84 2.62 1.14 -2.95
N ILE A 85 2.15 -0.10 -3.01
CA ILE A 85 2.77 -1.26 -2.38
C ILE A 85 3.02 -2.32 -3.44
N LEU A 86 4.21 -2.91 -3.45
CA LEU A 86 4.55 -4.04 -4.30
C LEU A 86 5.11 -5.18 -3.44
N ILE A 87 4.43 -6.32 -3.41
CA ILE A 87 4.84 -7.46 -2.59
C ILE A 87 5.20 -8.63 -3.47
N GLU A 88 6.42 -9.10 -3.34
CA GLU A 88 6.94 -10.30 -3.99
C GLU A 88 7.03 -11.41 -2.94
N ASN A 89 6.20 -12.44 -3.09
CA ASN A 89 6.07 -13.54 -2.15
C ASN A 89 6.88 -14.77 -2.61
N PHE A 90 7.65 -15.36 -1.71
CA PHE A 90 8.45 -16.54 -1.98
C PHE A 90 7.90 -17.73 -1.19
N PHE A 91 7.58 -18.79 -1.93
CA PHE A 91 7.00 -20.02 -1.38
C PHE A 91 8.04 -21.15 -1.35
N TYR A 92 8.00 -21.94 -0.30
CA TYR A 92 8.75 -23.19 -0.19
C TYR A 92 7.81 -24.31 0.27
N SER A 93 7.78 -25.41 -0.46
CA SER A 93 6.85 -26.54 -0.21
C SER A 93 5.37 -26.08 -0.02
N GLY A 94 4.90 -25.17 -0.88
CA GLY A 94 3.53 -24.66 -0.86
C GLY A 94 3.20 -23.72 0.30
N LYS A 95 4.17 -23.37 1.15
CA LYS A 95 4.00 -22.43 2.25
C LYS A 95 4.74 -21.14 1.96
N LEU A 96 4.14 -20.01 2.32
CA LEU A 96 4.82 -18.72 2.29
C LEU A 96 6.00 -18.77 3.26
N LYS A 97 7.20 -18.49 2.76
CA LYS A 97 8.43 -18.47 3.55
C LYS A 97 8.87 -17.04 3.82
N THR A 98 9.04 -16.28 2.77
CA THR A 98 9.51 -14.89 2.88
C THR A 98 8.72 -13.98 1.94
N ALA A 99 8.75 -12.67 2.19
CA ALA A 99 8.27 -11.67 1.27
C ALA A 99 9.25 -10.48 1.20
N VAL A 100 9.35 -9.89 0.01
CA VAL A 100 9.94 -8.57 -0.20
C VAL A 100 8.79 -7.59 -0.39
N ILE A 101 8.70 -6.61 0.49
CA ILE A 101 7.60 -5.65 0.57
C ILE A 101 8.15 -4.29 0.14
N GLY A 102 7.91 -3.90 -1.11
CA GLY A 102 8.25 -2.60 -1.64
C GLY A 102 7.15 -1.58 -1.31
N ILE A 103 7.56 -0.42 -0.82
CA ILE A 103 6.66 0.70 -0.48
C ILE A 103 7.20 1.96 -1.14
N GLY A 104 6.32 2.65 -1.87
CA GLY A 104 6.57 3.96 -2.44
C GLY A 104 5.57 4.98 -1.92
N LEU A 105 6.04 6.14 -1.46
CA LEU A 105 5.21 7.27 -1.05
C LEU A 105 5.71 8.56 -1.69
N ASN A 106 4.80 9.34 -2.22
CA ASN A 106 5.07 10.67 -2.77
C ASN A 106 5.05 11.68 -1.62
N ILE A 107 6.20 12.23 -1.25
CA ILE A 107 6.33 13.10 -0.06
C ILE A 107 6.10 14.57 -0.42
N SER A 108 6.91 15.12 -1.30
CA SER A 108 6.86 16.53 -1.70
C SER A 108 6.96 16.77 -3.21
N GLN A 109 6.95 15.72 -4.01
CA GLN A 109 6.93 15.76 -5.48
C GLN A 109 5.75 16.60 -5.97
N GLU A 110 5.98 17.50 -6.95
CA GLU A 110 4.97 18.45 -7.43
C GLU A 110 4.38 18.07 -8.79
N ALA A 111 5.11 17.31 -9.60
CA ALA A 111 4.69 16.87 -10.93
C ALA A 111 4.80 15.34 -11.07
N PHE A 112 3.90 14.77 -11.87
CA PHE A 112 3.83 13.33 -12.16
C PHE A 112 3.56 13.16 -13.66
N ASP A 113 4.57 12.67 -14.41
CA ASP A 113 4.49 12.57 -15.85
C ASP A 113 3.60 11.43 -16.34
N TYR A 114 3.59 10.32 -15.60
CA TYR A 114 2.91 9.09 -16.00
C TYR A 114 1.72 8.71 -15.09
N ALA A 115 1.41 9.53 -14.10
CA ALA A 115 0.37 9.22 -13.10
C ALA A 115 -0.56 10.43 -12.84
N PRO A 116 -1.51 10.73 -13.74
CA PRO A 116 -2.33 11.96 -13.67
C PRO A 116 -3.21 12.09 -12.42
N PHE A 117 -3.42 11.00 -11.69
CA PHE A 117 -4.16 10.99 -10.43
C PHE A 117 -3.24 10.88 -9.20
N ALA A 118 -1.93 11.03 -9.38
CA ALA A 118 -0.99 11.03 -8.26
C ALA A 118 -0.94 12.42 -7.59
N ALA A 119 -0.63 12.38 -6.31
CA ALA A 119 -0.30 13.57 -5.53
C ALA A 119 0.72 13.22 -4.45
N SER A 120 1.38 14.24 -3.90
CA SER A 120 2.26 14.08 -2.75
C SER A 120 1.55 14.40 -1.43
N LEU A 121 2.14 13.95 -0.30
CA LEU A 121 1.65 14.30 1.03
C LEU A 121 1.57 15.81 1.23
N LYS A 122 2.57 16.56 0.69
CA LYS A 122 2.58 18.03 0.67
C LYS A 122 1.33 18.59 -0.01
N GLN A 123 1.01 18.11 -1.21
CA GLN A 123 -0.13 18.63 -1.99
C GLN A 123 -1.46 18.36 -1.32
N VAL A 124 -1.67 17.17 -0.73
CA VAL A 124 -2.96 16.81 -0.13
C VAL A 124 -3.17 17.37 1.27
N SER A 125 -2.10 17.69 2.00
CA SER A 125 -2.19 18.17 3.38
C SER A 125 -1.84 19.63 3.57
N GLY A 126 -1.14 20.25 2.61
CA GLY A 126 -0.55 21.58 2.74
C GLY A 126 0.65 21.64 3.68
N LYS A 127 1.10 20.49 4.23
CA LYS A 127 2.22 20.39 5.17
C LYS A 127 3.50 20.01 4.47
N HIS A 128 4.62 20.52 4.97
CA HIS A 128 5.95 20.11 4.50
C HIS A 128 6.48 18.96 5.34
N PHE A 129 6.92 17.92 4.67
CA PHE A 129 7.60 16.77 5.26
C PHE A 129 8.92 16.51 4.53
N THR A 130 9.94 16.14 5.25
CA THR A 130 11.13 15.50 4.65
C THR A 130 10.90 14.01 4.54
N VAL A 131 11.61 13.36 3.62
CA VAL A 131 11.57 11.91 3.45
C VAL A 131 11.95 11.18 4.76
N ASN A 132 12.96 11.68 5.48
CA ASN A 132 13.39 11.12 6.76
C ASN A 132 12.30 11.19 7.83
N GLN A 133 11.63 12.34 7.98
CA GLN A 133 10.52 12.48 8.94
C GLN A 133 9.39 11.49 8.68
N VAL A 134 9.02 11.29 7.41
CA VAL A 134 7.97 10.32 7.07
C VAL A 134 8.44 8.89 7.35
N LEU A 135 9.69 8.55 7.00
CA LEU A 135 10.25 7.22 7.27
C LEU A 135 10.29 6.91 8.77
N GLU A 136 10.76 7.86 9.59
CA GLU A 136 10.83 7.71 11.06
C GLU A 136 9.46 7.46 11.69
N VAL A 137 8.41 8.12 11.19
CA VAL A 137 7.03 7.86 11.65
C VAL A 137 6.51 6.52 11.12
N LEU A 138 6.77 6.20 9.85
CA LEU A 138 6.21 5.03 9.19
C LEU A 138 6.73 3.70 9.75
N LEU A 139 8.03 3.63 10.05
CA LEU A 139 8.67 2.37 10.44
C LEU A 139 8.07 1.73 11.70
N PRO A 140 7.82 2.43 12.81
CA PRO A 140 7.20 1.83 13.99
C PRO A 140 5.80 1.25 13.72
N PHE A 141 5.00 1.91 12.89
CA PHE A 141 3.67 1.41 12.51
C PHE A 141 3.75 0.15 11.65
N LEU A 142 4.67 0.10 10.69
CA LEU A 142 4.88 -1.08 9.86
C LEU A 142 5.43 -2.25 10.66
N GLU A 143 6.38 -1.99 11.54
CA GLU A 143 6.92 -2.98 12.46
C GLU A 143 5.81 -3.55 13.34
N ASN A 144 5.05 -2.68 14.01
CA ASN A 144 3.91 -3.10 14.83
C ASN A 144 2.91 -3.91 14.01
N ALA A 145 2.51 -3.44 12.82
CA ALA A 145 1.57 -4.14 11.96
C ALA A 145 2.04 -5.56 11.61
N LEU A 146 3.33 -5.72 11.24
CA LEU A 146 3.91 -7.01 10.88
C LEU A 146 4.11 -7.98 12.05
N TYR A 147 4.33 -7.46 13.27
CA TYR A 147 4.57 -8.30 14.46
C TYR A 147 3.29 -8.61 15.23
N THR A 148 2.28 -7.73 15.18
CA THR A 148 1.01 -7.92 15.89
C THR A 148 -0.10 -8.51 15.03
N ALA A 149 0.15 -8.70 13.72
CA ALA A 149 -0.84 -9.30 12.82
C ALA A 149 -1.20 -10.71 13.26
N ASP A 150 -2.47 -10.90 13.64
CA ASP A 150 -2.99 -12.22 13.93
C ASP A 150 -3.56 -12.86 12.65
N PHE A 151 -2.73 -13.66 12.01
CA PHE A 151 -3.11 -14.42 10.82
C PHE A 151 -4.05 -15.58 11.10
N ASN A 152 -4.30 -15.91 12.38
CA ASN A 152 -5.31 -16.90 12.77
C ASN A 152 -6.73 -16.30 12.77
N GLU A 153 -6.85 -14.97 12.81
CA GLU A 153 -8.11 -14.23 12.67
C GLU A 153 -8.20 -13.43 11.36
N PRO A 154 -8.12 -14.09 10.19
CA PRO A 154 -8.04 -13.40 8.90
C PRO A 154 -9.25 -12.52 8.61
N LYS A 155 -10.43 -12.90 9.12
CA LYS A 155 -11.65 -12.10 8.98
C LYS A 155 -11.50 -10.72 9.62
N ARG A 156 -10.95 -10.65 10.82
CA ARG A 156 -10.72 -9.37 11.53
C ARG A 156 -9.77 -8.45 10.76
N LEU A 157 -8.71 -9.01 10.18
CA LEU A 157 -7.79 -8.25 9.32
C LEU A 157 -8.51 -7.72 8.07
N LEU A 158 -9.31 -8.56 7.42
CA LEU A 158 -10.09 -8.16 6.25
C LEU A 158 -11.13 -7.09 6.59
N ASP A 159 -11.84 -7.21 7.71
CA ASP A 159 -12.83 -6.23 8.13
C ASP A 159 -12.18 -4.85 8.35
N ARG A 160 -11.00 -4.82 8.99
CA ARG A 160 -10.21 -3.57 9.13
C ARG A 160 -9.77 -3.00 7.78
N TYR A 161 -9.23 -3.83 6.89
CA TYR A 161 -8.85 -3.41 5.53
C TYR A 161 -10.05 -2.85 4.77
N GLN A 162 -11.17 -3.56 4.78
CA GLN A 162 -12.40 -3.18 4.10
C GLN A 162 -13.02 -1.89 4.66
N SER A 163 -12.81 -1.58 5.95
CA SER A 163 -13.26 -0.30 6.54
C SER A 163 -12.55 0.91 5.93
N LYS A 164 -11.34 0.71 5.37
CA LYS A 164 -10.54 1.73 4.68
C LYS A 164 -10.62 1.63 3.15
N LEU A 165 -11.44 0.70 2.61
CA LEU A 165 -11.51 0.47 1.17
C LEU A 165 -12.14 1.69 0.46
N TRP A 166 -11.41 2.20 -0.53
CA TRP A 166 -11.85 3.33 -1.36
C TRP A 166 -13.15 3.03 -2.09
N LYS A 167 -14.07 3.98 -2.06
CA LYS A 167 -15.43 3.91 -2.67
C LYS A 167 -16.25 2.67 -2.23
N ARG A 168 -15.95 2.07 -1.09
CA ARG A 168 -16.79 0.97 -0.58
C ARG A 168 -18.24 1.41 -0.46
N ASN A 169 -19.14 0.58 -0.96
CA ASN A 169 -20.60 0.83 -1.00
C ASN A 169 -21.00 2.07 -1.83
N LYS A 170 -20.13 2.52 -2.75
CA LYS A 170 -20.42 3.64 -3.65
C LYS A 170 -20.15 3.21 -5.08
N THR A 171 -21.15 3.35 -5.96
CA THR A 171 -20.98 3.03 -7.38
C THR A 171 -19.90 3.92 -7.99
N THR A 172 -18.97 3.31 -8.71
CA THR A 172 -17.90 4.00 -9.42
C THR A 172 -17.54 3.23 -10.71
N SER A 173 -16.77 3.86 -11.57
CA SER A 173 -16.35 3.25 -12.83
C SER A 173 -15.10 2.38 -12.63
N PHE A 174 -15.10 1.21 -13.24
CA PHE A 174 -13.96 0.31 -13.33
C PHE A 174 -13.63 0.04 -14.79
N LEU A 175 -12.36 -0.21 -15.07
CA LEU A 175 -11.90 -0.72 -16.36
C LEU A 175 -11.71 -2.24 -16.23
N GLU A 176 -12.53 -3.02 -16.93
CA GLU A 176 -12.45 -4.47 -16.97
C GLU A 176 -12.38 -4.94 -18.44
N ALA A 177 -11.35 -5.71 -18.77
CA ALA A 177 -11.11 -6.21 -20.12
C ALA A 177 -11.17 -5.14 -21.25
N GLY A 178 -10.82 -3.88 -20.92
CA GLY A 178 -10.86 -2.74 -21.86
C GLY A 178 -12.20 -2.00 -21.91
N GLU A 179 -13.21 -2.44 -21.18
CA GLU A 179 -14.53 -1.81 -21.08
C GLU A 179 -14.71 -1.07 -19.76
N ILE A 180 -15.39 0.07 -19.79
CA ILE A 180 -15.76 0.80 -18.58
C ILE A 180 -17.08 0.25 -18.06
N ILE A 181 -17.05 -0.33 -16.86
CA ILE A 181 -18.24 -0.82 -16.16
C ILE A 181 -18.53 0.03 -14.92
N ALA A 182 -19.79 0.24 -14.60
CA ALA A 182 -20.22 0.84 -13.35
C ALA A 182 -20.48 -0.28 -12.34
N ALA A 183 -19.75 -0.28 -11.22
CA ALA A 183 -19.88 -1.30 -10.19
C ALA A 183 -19.67 -0.70 -8.78
N THR A 184 -20.10 -1.43 -7.76
CA THR A 184 -20.02 -0.99 -6.37
C THR A 184 -19.07 -1.90 -5.58
N PRO A 185 -17.89 -1.43 -5.12
CA PRO A 185 -17.01 -2.23 -4.29
C PRO A 185 -17.69 -2.59 -2.96
N LEU A 186 -17.91 -3.86 -2.72
CA LEU A 186 -18.53 -4.35 -1.48
C LEU A 186 -17.46 -4.78 -0.45
N GLY A 187 -16.35 -5.32 -0.94
CA GLY A 187 -15.27 -5.82 -0.10
C GLY A 187 -14.22 -6.59 -0.90
N VAL A 188 -13.45 -7.41 -0.20
CA VAL A 188 -12.45 -8.30 -0.78
C VAL A 188 -12.57 -9.69 -0.17
N THR A 189 -12.31 -10.73 -0.98
CA THR A 189 -12.23 -12.10 -0.48
C THR A 189 -10.93 -12.35 0.27
N LEU A 190 -10.82 -13.50 0.96
CA LEU A 190 -9.58 -13.91 1.62
C LEU A 190 -8.42 -14.05 0.62
N GLU A 191 -8.71 -14.49 -0.60
CA GLU A 191 -7.73 -14.63 -1.70
C GLU A 191 -7.33 -13.29 -2.31
N GLY A 192 -7.95 -12.19 -1.87
CA GLY A 192 -7.64 -10.84 -2.35
C GLY A 192 -8.37 -10.43 -3.64
N LYS A 193 -9.49 -11.07 -3.98
CA LYS A 193 -10.33 -10.66 -5.10
C LYS A 193 -11.28 -9.55 -4.66
N LEU A 194 -11.41 -8.51 -5.47
CA LEU A 194 -12.40 -7.46 -5.24
C LEU A 194 -13.80 -8.02 -5.48
N ILE A 195 -14.72 -7.70 -4.59
CA ILE A 195 -16.15 -8.04 -4.69
C ILE A 195 -16.87 -6.78 -5.17
N LEU A 196 -17.51 -6.87 -6.30
CA LEU A 196 -18.28 -5.79 -6.94
C LEU A 196 -19.76 -6.09 -6.89
#